data_9c07f371d6fc7fd88de653349db0e6c9
#
_entry.id   9c07f371d6fc7fd88de653349db0e6c9
#
_cell.length_a   1.000
_cell.length_b   1.000
_cell.length_c   1.000
_cell.angle_alpha   90.00
_cell.angle_beta   90.00
_cell.angle_gamma   90.00
#
_symmetry.space_group_name_H-M   'P 1'
#
loop_
_entity.id
_entity.type
_entity.pdbx_description
1 polymer ?
#
loop_
_entity_poly.entity_id
_entity_poly.type
_entity_poly.pdbx_seq_one_letter_code
_entity_poly.pdbx_strand_id
1 'polypeptide(L)'
;MPAGSAIRLSSPATQESWELPVVHEDEQLMAIDKPARLLVSPDLNDSQRPDLMSLLHDGIAQGASWAKQRNLSYLANVHRLDFETSGVLLFAKTKPAFVAVTNQFGSNTALKSYVALTRGMPELPEFIVDAPIGPQTRQLGLMRIDTQGGKKSLTEFKVLEQFRGFTLLQCRPLTDRTHQIRVHLRSVGLHVVGDAAYAGSPLLLSQLKSSYRPKWKEPERPLMGRVALHAENLTVTHPASGQPLTLAAEWPKELRVTLKYLRMFSGL
;
A
#
# COMPACT_ATOMS: atom_id res chain seq x y z
N MET A 1 -15.99 -2.16 -19.93
CA MET A 1 -16.25 -3.40 -19.17
C MET A 1 -16.75 -3.01 -17.80
N PRO A 2 -17.75 -3.68 -17.19
CA PRO A 2 -18.15 -3.32 -15.84
C PRO A 2 -16.98 -3.51 -14.88
N ALA A 3 -16.66 -2.48 -14.09
CA ALA A 3 -15.83 -2.59 -12.90
C ALA A 3 -16.43 -3.71 -12.04
N GLY A 4 -15.69 -4.82 -11.79
CA GLY A 4 -16.22 -5.90 -10.98
C GLY A 4 -15.68 -7.30 -11.24
N SER A 5 -14.93 -7.55 -12.31
CA SER A 5 -14.33 -8.87 -12.51
C SER A 5 -12.93 -8.91 -11.91
N ALA A 6 -12.77 -9.65 -10.82
CA ALA A 6 -11.45 -9.86 -10.21
C ALA A 6 -10.56 -10.75 -11.10
N ILE A 7 -9.26 -10.46 -11.07
CA ILE A 7 -8.23 -11.34 -11.62
C ILE A 7 -7.82 -12.32 -10.53
N ARG A 8 -7.86 -13.63 -10.83
CA ARG A 8 -7.38 -14.67 -9.92
C ARG A 8 -6.02 -15.15 -10.36
N LEU A 9 -5.05 -15.06 -9.47
CA LEU A 9 -3.69 -15.54 -9.66
C LEU A 9 -3.37 -16.61 -8.62
N SER A 10 -2.50 -17.53 -8.99
CA SER A 10 -1.97 -18.54 -8.07
C SER A 10 -0.50 -18.80 -8.38
N SER A 11 0.30 -19.03 -7.35
CA SER A 11 1.69 -19.45 -7.47
C SER A 11 1.78 -20.96 -7.28
N PRO A 12 2.18 -21.72 -8.31
CA PRO A 12 2.41 -23.15 -8.16
C PRO A 12 3.53 -23.47 -7.15
N ALA A 13 4.52 -22.57 -7.04
CA ALA A 13 5.69 -22.76 -6.17
C ALA A 13 5.34 -22.67 -4.68
N THR A 14 4.45 -21.73 -4.30
CA THR A 14 4.07 -21.50 -2.89
C THR A 14 2.66 -21.96 -2.55
N GLN A 15 1.88 -22.39 -3.54
CA GLN A 15 0.45 -22.73 -3.42
C GLN A 15 -0.42 -21.59 -2.89
N GLU A 16 0.11 -20.36 -2.89
CA GLU A 16 -0.65 -19.17 -2.55
C GLU A 16 -1.55 -18.75 -3.72
N SER A 17 -2.67 -18.14 -3.39
CA SER A 17 -3.60 -17.58 -4.37
C SER A 17 -4.07 -16.20 -3.96
N TRP A 18 -4.30 -15.36 -4.96
CA TRP A 18 -4.74 -13.97 -4.77
C TRP A 18 -5.93 -13.67 -5.66
N GLU A 19 -6.87 -12.92 -5.12
CA GLU A 19 -7.94 -12.30 -5.87
C GLU A 19 -7.67 -10.80 -5.94
N LEU A 20 -7.62 -10.26 -7.15
CA LEU A 20 -7.27 -8.87 -7.44
C LEU A 20 -8.50 -8.17 -8.00
N PRO A 21 -9.27 -7.43 -7.17
CA PRO A 21 -10.38 -6.63 -7.67
C PRO A 21 -9.88 -5.59 -8.67
N VAL A 22 -10.48 -5.54 -9.87
CA VAL A 22 -10.18 -4.51 -10.86
C VAL A 22 -11.06 -3.29 -10.52
N VAL A 23 -10.43 -2.18 -10.13
CA VAL A 23 -11.10 -0.94 -9.73
C VAL A 23 -11.31 0.03 -10.90
N HIS A 24 -10.52 -0.13 -11.96
CA HIS A 24 -10.68 0.60 -13.21
C HIS A 24 -10.06 -0.18 -14.38
N GLU A 25 -10.68 -0.11 -15.54
CA GLU A 25 -10.10 -0.63 -16.78
C GLU A 25 -10.67 0.09 -17.99
N ASP A 26 -9.76 0.51 -18.89
CA ASP A 26 -10.05 1.01 -20.22
C ASP A 26 -9.04 0.46 -21.25
N GLU A 27 -8.92 1.08 -22.41
CA GLU A 27 -7.98 0.65 -23.47
C GLU A 27 -6.51 0.95 -23.12
N GLN A 28 -6.25 1.95 -22.30
CA GLN A 28 -4.90 2.46 -21.98
C GLN A 28 -4.40 1.98 -20.62
N LEU A 29 -5.30 1.88 -19.65
CA LEU A 29 -4.98 1.69 -18.24
C LEU A 29 -5.79 0.55 -17.62
N MET A 30 -5.20 -0.07 -16.61
CA MET A 30 -5.88 -0.98 -15.68
C MET A 30 -5.41 -0.68 -14.25
N ALA A 31 -6.33 -0.60 -13.31
CA ALA A 31 -6.00 -0.46 -11.89
C ALA A 31 -6.66 -1.57 -11.08
N ILE A 32 -5.93 -2.07 -10.09
CA ILE A 32 -6.41 -3.09 -9.16
C ILE A 32 -6.34 -2.58 -7.72
N ASP A 33 -7.14 -3.19 -6.84
CA ASP A 33 -6.89 -3.16 -5.40
C ASP A 33 -5.90 -4.29 -5.06
N LYS A 34 -4.61 -3.92 -4.91
CA LYS A 34 -3.56 -4.89 -4.59
C LYS A 34 -3.74 -5.39 -3.15
N PRO A 35 -3.82 -6.70 -2.91
CA PRO A 35 -3.78 -7.23 -1.55
C PRO A 35 -2.41 -6.97 -0.91
N ALA A 36 -2.39 -6.94 0.41
CA ALA A 36 -1.13 -6.99 1.15
C ALA A 36 -0.43 -8.35 0.98
N ARG A 37 0.85 -8.40 1.30
CA ARG A 37 1.69 -9.62 1.25
C ARG A 37 1.84 -10.21 -0.15
N LEU A 38 1.85 -9.34 -1.16
CA LEU A 38 2.21 -9.66 -2.52
C LEU A 38 3.20 -8.62 -3.03
N LEU A 39 4.38 -9.05 -3.47
CA LEU A 39 5.36 -8.18 -4.13
C LEU A 39 4.78 -7.68 -5.44
N VAL A 40 5.14 -6.46 -5.84
CA VAL A 40 4.77 -5.96 -7.18
C VAL A 40 5.73 -6.49 -8.24
N SER A 41 7.03 -6.49 -7.95
CA SER A 41 8.11 -6.89 -8.86
C SER A 41 9.01 -7.91 -8.18
N PRO A 42 9.80 -8.69 -8.94
CA PRO A 42 10.67 -9.72 -8.41
C PRO A 42 11.59 -9.23 -7.28
N ASP A 43 11.78 -10.08 -6.27
CA ASP A 43 12.78 -9.88 -5.25
C ASP A 43 14.16 -10.32 -5.79
N LEU A 44 15.12 -9.39 -5.84
CA LEU A 44 16.46 -9.69 -6.34
C LEU A 44 17.23 -10.68 -5.46
N ASN A 45 16.82 -10.83 -4.19
CA ASN A 45 17.48 -11.71 -3.23
C ASN A 45 16.80 -13.07 -3.07
N ASP A 46 15.55 -13.20 -3.56
CA ASP A 46 14.77 -14.43 -3.47
C ASP A 46 13.89 -14.60 -4.73
N SER A 47 14.45 -15.26 -5.73
CA SER A 47 13.78 -15.52 -7.00
C SER A 47 12.60 -16.51 -6.92
N GLN A 48 12.47 -17.23 -5.79
CA GLN A 48 11.34 -18.16 -5.58
C GLN A 48 10.10 -17.45 -5.00
N ARG A 49 10.28 -16.24 -4.52
CA ARG A 49 9.19 -15.46 -3.94
C ARG A 49 8.27 -14.94 -5.05
N PRO A 50 6.97 -15.28 -5.02
CA PRO A 50 6.06 -14.85 -6.05
C PRO A 50 5.90 -13.34 -6.06
N ASP A 51 5.84 -12.76 -7.24
CA ASP A 51 5.52 -11.37 -7.46
C ASP A 51 4.41 -11.19 -8.50
N LEU A 52 3.69 -10.10 -8.36
CA LEU A 52 2.50 -9.80 -9.15
C LEU A 52 2.80 -9.69 -10.65
N MET A 53 3.90 -9.01 -11.02
CA MET A 53 4.20 -8.79 -12.43
C MET A 53 4.56 -10.08 -13.15
N SER A 54 5.36 -10.96 -12.54
CA SER A 54 5.67 -12.28 -13.08
C SER A 54 4.41 -13.12 -13.25
N LEU A 55 3.55 -13.19 -12.22
CA LEU A 55 2.29 -13.94 -12.29
C LEU A 55 1.33 -13.40 -13.37
N LEU A 56 1.25 -12.07 -13.53
CA LEU A 56 0.42 -11.46 -14.58
C LEU A 56 0.99 -11.73 -15.99
N HIS A 57 2.30 -11.61 -16.17
CA HIS A 57 2.94 -11.87 -17.46
C HIS A 57 2.84 -13.35 -17.87
N ASP A 58 3.04 -14.26 -16.93
CA ASP A 58 2.85 -15.70 -17.16
C ASP A 58 1.40 -16.00 -17.56
N GLY A 59 0.42 -15.42 -16.88
CA GLY A 59 -0.98 -15.56 -17.25
C GLY A 59 -1.31 -15.01 -18.64
N ILE A 60 -0.72 -13.89 -19.03
CA ILE A 60 -0.86 -13.33 -20.38
C ILE A 60 -0.22 -14.28 -21.42
N ALA A 61 1.00 -14.73 -21.17
CA ALA A 61 1.74 -15.62 -22.06
C ALA A 61 1.04 -16.98 -22.25
N GLN A 62 0.46 -17.53 -21.20
CA GLN A 62 -0.29 -18.79 -21.23
C GLN A 62 -1.72 -18.62 -21.74
N GLY A 63 -2.17 -17.40 -22.03
CA GLY A 63 -3.51 -17.12 -22.53
C GLY A 63 -4.60 -17.42 -21.49
N ALA A 64 -4.37 -17.05 -20.23
CA ALA A 64 -5.35 -17.18 -19.17
C ALA A 64 -6.67 -16.50 -19.55
N SER A 65 -7.81 -17.04 -19.08
CA SER A 65 -9.14 -16.53 -19.44
C SER A 65 -9.32 -15.04 -19.14
N TRP A 66 -8.83 -14.58 -17.99
CA TRP A 66 -8.89 -13.17 -17.62
C TRP A 66 -8.07 -12.25 -18.54
N ALA A 67 -6.95 -12.76 -19.11
CA ALA A 67 -6.11 -11.99 -20.05
C ALA A 67 -6.75 -11.94 -21.45
N LYS A 68 -7.29 -13.08 -21.93
CA LYS A 68 -8.01 -13.16 -23.22
C LYS A 68 -9.26 -12.28 -23.24
N GLN A 69 -10.07 -12.31 -22.17
CA GLN A 69 -11.29 -11.49 -22.05
C GLN A 69 -11.00 -9.98 -22.11
N ARG A 70 -9.77 -9.57 -21.74
CA ARG A 70 -9.32 -8.17 -21.72
C ARG A 70 -8.43 -7.80 -22.92
N ASN A 71 -8.19 -8.73 -23.84
CA ASN A 71 -7.27 -8.57 -24.97
C ASN A 71 -5.88 -8.06 -24.52
N LEU A 72 -5.36 -8.57 -23.40
CA LEU A 72 -4.09 -8.15 -22.86
C LEU A 72 -2.93 -8.82 -23.59
N SER A 73 -2.10 -8.03 -24.28
CA SER A 73 -0.82 -8.43 -24.86
C SER A 73 0.37 -7.70 -24.24
N TYR A 74 0.10 -6.61 -23.52
CA TYR A 74 1.08 -5.81 -22.80
C TYR A 74 0.47 -5.32 -21.48
N LEU A 75 1.24 -5.41 -20.42
CA LEU A 75 0.88 -4.87 -19.11
C LEU A 75 2.15 -4.49 -18.35
N ALA A 76 2.23 -3.26 -17.85
CA ALA A 76 3.36 -2.79 -17.07
C ALA A 76 2.89 -1.92 -15.89
N ASN A 77 3.42 -2.16 -14.70
CA ASN A 77 3.14 -1.34 -13.55
C ASN A 77 3.84 0.04 -13.69
N VAL A 78 3.11 1.12 -13.46
CA VAL A 78 3.64 2.50 -13.56
C VAL A 78 4.23 3.00 -12.25
N HIS A 79 3.89 2.35 -11.14
CA HIS A 79 4.46 2.57 -9.80
C HIS A 79 4.45 1.26 -9.01
N ARG A 80 4.90 1.33 -7.76
CA ARG A 80 4.93 0.16 -6.88
C ARG A 80 4.36 0.47 -5.50
N LEU A 81 3.86 -0.56 -4.83
CA LEU A 81 3.53 -0.57 -3.41
C LEU A 81 4.46 -1.55 -2.69
N ASP A 82 4.71 -1.29 -1.41
CA ASP A 82 5.48 -2.22 -0.57
C ASP A 82 4.75 -3.58 -0.45
N PHE A 83 5.47 -4.62 -0.06
CA PHE A 83 4.95 -5.98 0.12
C PHE A 83 3.69 -6.01 0.99
N GLU A 84 3.71 -5.37 2.16
CA GLU A 84 2.58 -5.38 3.09
C GLU A 84 1.57 -4.26 2.87
N THR A 85 1.85 -3.31 1.96
CA THR A 85 0.91 -2.24 1.60
C THR A 85 -0.14 -2.76 0.63
N SER A 86 -1.42 -2.51 0.93
CA SER A 86 -2.56 -2.79 0.06
C SER A 86 -3.04 -1.53 -0.65
N GLY A 87 -3.93 -1.67 -1.64
CA GLY A 87 -4.64 -0.55 -2.27
C GLY A 87 -4.34 -0.37 -3.75
N VAL A 88 -4.63 0.80 -4.27
CA VAL A 88 -4.58 1.11 -5.70
C VAL A 88 -3.20 0.88 -6.28
N LEU A 89 -3.12 -0.01 -7.26
CA LEU A 89 -1.95 -0.22 -8.11
C LEU A 89 -2.36 -0.07 -9.57
N LEU A 90 -1.69 0.84 -10.28
CA LEU A 90 -1.99 1.20 -11.66
C LEU A 90 -1.02 0.57 -12.63
N PHE A 91 -1.56 0.07 -13.75
CA PHE A 91 -0.83 -0.50 -14.87
C PHE A 91 -1.17 0.24 -16.15
N ALA A 92 -0.21 0.30 -17.06
CA ALA A 92 -0.43 0.67 -18.44
C ALA A 92 -0.62 -0.58 -19.31
N LYS A 93 -1.61 -0.54 -20.21
CA LYS A 93 -1.92 -1.59 -21.19
C LYS A 93 -1.23 -1.34 -22.52
N THR A 94 -0.56 -0.20 -22.69
CA THR A 94 0.21 0.17 -23.90
C THR A 94 1.51 0.87 -23.52
N LYS A 95 2.53 0.76 -24.39
CA LYS A 95 3.81 1.46 -24.17
C LYS A 95 3.68 3.00 -24.13
N PRO A 96 2.89 3.65 -25.01
CA PRO A 96 2.68 5.09 -24.90
C PRO A 96 2.04 5.51 -23.57
N ALA A 97 1.03 4.78 -23.09
CA ALA A 97 0.40 5.04 -21.80
C ALA A 97 1.39 4.85 -20.65
N PHE A 98 2.24 3.82 -20.72
CA PHE A 98 3.30 3.60 -19.72
C PHE A 98 4.23 4.82 -19.62
N VAL A 99 4.75 5.32 -20.74
CA VAL A 99 5.64 6.49 -20.74
C VAL A 99 4.93 7.73 -20.19
N ALA A 100 3.70 8.00 -20.68
CA ALA A 100 2.94 9.18 -20.28
C ALA A 100 2.63 9.21 -18.78
N VAL A 101 2.23 8.06 -18.21
CA VAL A 101 1.88 7.99 -16.77
C VAL A 101 3.12 7.90 -15.90
N THR A 102 4.16 7.16 -16.28
CA THR A 102 5.42 7.08 -15.52
C THR A 102 6.08 8.46 -15.38
N ASN A 103 6.00 9.31 -16.42
CA ASN A 103 6.49 10.69 -16.36
C ASN A 103 5.77 11.52 -15.29
N GLN A 104 4.49 11.26 -15.00
CA GLN A 104 3.75 11.95 -13.95
C GLN A 104 4.26 11.57 -12.56
N PHE A 105 4.65 10.31 -12.35
CA PHE A 105 5.32 9.91 -11.11
C PHE A 105 6.73 10.53 -11.00
N GLY A 106 7.48 10.57 -12.10
CA GLY A 106 8.81 11.19 -12.15
C GLY A 106 8.79 12.69 -11.86
N SER A 107 7.77 13.41 -12.34
CA SER A 107 7.57 14.84 -12.11
C SER A 107 6.79 15.18 -10.82
N ASN A 108 6.38 14.16 -10.05
CA ASN A 108 5.54 14.28 -8.85
C ASN A 108 4.18 14.98 -9.10
N THR A 109 3.62 14.84 -10.29
CA THR A 109 2.27 15.35 -10.63
C THR A 109 1.16 14.34 -10.38
N ALA A 110 1.49 13.05 -10.23
CA ALA A 110 0.57 12.03 -9.75
C ALA A 110 0.26 12.25 -8.26
N LEU A 111 -1.03 12.45 -7.93
CA LEU A 111 -1.46 12.68 -6.55
C LEU A 111 -1.78 11.35 -5.87
N LYS A 112 -1.10 11.06 -4.78
CA LYS A 112 -1.22 9.82 -4.00
C LYS A 112 -1.81 10.13 -2.64
N SER A 113 -2.83 9.38 -2.22
CA SER A 113 -3.38 9.43 -0.86
C SER A 113 -3.38 8.04 -0.25
N TYR A 114 -2.81 7.95 0.94
CA TYR A 114 -2.77 6.72 1.74
C TYR A 114 -3.50 6.95 3.05
N VAL A 115 -3.98 5.86 3.63
CA VAL A 115 -4.45 5.81 5.01
C VAL A 115 -3.49 4.97 5.83
N ALA A 116 -3.07 5.49 7.00
CA ALA A 116 -2.23 4.77 7.95
C ALA A 116 -2.85 4.81 9.35
N LEU A 117 -2.85 3.66 10.04
CA LEU A 117 -3.15 3.62 11.47
C LEU A 117 -1.83 3.56 12.24
N THR A 118 -1.62 4.50 13.15
CA THR A 118 -0.39 4.61 13.94
C THR A 118 -0.66 4.48 15.44
N ARG A 119 0.36 4.02 16.19
CA ARG A 119 0.47 4.27 17.63
C ARG A 119 1.06 5.67 17.82
N GLY A 120 0.61 6.35 18.88
CA GLY A 120 0.99 7.72 19.17
C GLY A 120 -0.07 8.73 18.73
N MET A 121 0.10 9.95 19.21
CA MET A 121 -0.80 11.07 18.94
C MET A 121 0.06 12.26 18.47
N PRO A 122 -0.17 12.78 17.27
CA PRO A 122 0.54 13.97 16.81
C PRO A 122 0.09 15.20 17.58
N GLU A 123 0.97 16.18 17.74
CA GLU A 123 0.66 17.44 18.41
C GLU A 123 -0.28 18.33 17.59
N LEU A 124 -0.20 18.23 16.26
CA LEU A 124 -1.00 19.03 15.32
C LEU A 124 -1.91 18.13 14.49
N PRO A 125 -3.12 18.60 14.15
CA PRO A 125 -4.04 17.85 13.30
C PRO A 125 -3.54 17.72 11.85
N GLU A 126 -2.69 18.61 11.39
CA GLU A 126 -2.02 18.58 10.10
C GLU A 126 -0.54 18.92 10.29
N PHE A 127 0.36 18.15 9.68
CA PHE A 127 1.80 18.37 9.77
C PHE A 127 2.52 17.85 8.54
N ILE A 128 3.75 18.32 8.36
CA ILE A 128 4.60 17.95 7.24
C ILE A 128 5.90 17.37 7.79
N VAL A 129 6.38 16.29 7.18
CA VAL A 129 7.73 15.78 7.40
C VAL A 129 8.55 16.00 6.13
N ASP A 130 9.51 16.94 6.20
CA ASP A 130 10.50 17.20 5.17
C ASP A 130 11.86 16.68 5.69
N ALA A 131 12.15 15.42 5.39
CA ALA A 131 13.36 14.77 5.88
C ALA A 131 13.90 13.79 4.82
N PRO A 132 15.18 13.93 4.41
CA PRO A 132 15.75 13.11 3.35
C PRO A 132 15.88 11.65 3.78
N ILE A 133 15.61 10.74 2.84
CA ILE A 133 15.60 9.30 3.07
C ILE A 133 16.74 8.63 2.30
N GLY A 134 17.50 7.79 3.00
CA GLY A 134 18.56 6.95 2.46
C GLY A 134 18.45 5.49 2.93
N PRO A 135 19.24 4.58 2.34
CA PRO A 135 19.25 3.18 2.73
C PRO A 135 19.83 2.99 4.14
N GLN A 136 19.30 2.01 4.87
CA GLN A 136 19.87 1.58 6.14
C GLN A 136 21.14 0.75 5.89
N THR A 137 22.26 1.14 6.49
CA THR A 137 23.55 0.48 6.26
C THR A 137 23.67 -0.90 6.92
N ARG A 138 22.95 -1.11 8.03
CA ARG A 138 23.04 -2.35 8.83
C ARG A 138 21.97 -3.39 8.47
N GLN A 139 20.92 -2.99 7.77
CA GLN A 139 19.81 -3.88 7.41
C GLN A 139 19.42 -3.61 5.97
N LEU A 140 19.75 -4.52 5.07
CA LEU A 140 19.44 -4.44 3.65
C LEU A 140 17.90 -4.32 3.44
N GLY A 141 17.51 -3.52 2.47
CA GLY A 141 16.09 -3.33 2.14
C GLY A 141 15.34 -2.32 3.03
N LEU A 142 15.91 -1.91 4.18
CA LEU A 142 15.32 -0.87 5.01
C LEU A 142 15.88 0.52 4.69
N MET A 143 15.07 1.52 5.02
CA MET A 143 15.37 2.93 4.81
C MET A 143 15.46 3.67 6.15
N ARG A 144 16.14 4.81 6.18
CA ARG A 144 16.25 5.69 7.36
C ARG A 144 16.22 7.16 6.94
N ILE A 145 15.98 8.04 7.89
CA ILE A 145 16.31 9.46 7.71
C ILE A 145 17.83 9.56 7.59
N ASP A 146 18.28 10.22 6.53
CA ASP A 146 19.69 10.40 6.21
C ASP A 146 19.94 11.83 5.72
N THR A 147 20.31 12.69 6.66
CA THR A 147 20.51 14.13 6.41
C THR A 147 21.78 14.44 5.59
N GLN A 148 22.68 13.47 5.43
CA GLN A 148 23.95 13.69 4.70
C GLN A 148 23.92 13.13 3.27
N GLY A 149 23.33 11.92 3.07
CA GLY A 149 23.34 11.23 1.78
C GLY A 149 21.97 10.87 1.24
N GLY A 150 20.91 11.17 2.00
CA GLY A 150 19.53 10.84 1.64
C GLY A 150 18.97 11.68 0.50
N LYS A 151 18.03 11.10 -0.21
CA LYS A 151 17.26 11.82 -1.26
C LYS A 151 16.15 12.64 -0.62
N LYS A 152 15.96 13.89 -1.11
CA LYS A 152 14.86 14.77 -0.69
C LYS A 152 13.54 14.00 -0.66
N SER A 153 12.80 14.10 0.45
CA SER A 153 11.56 13.39 0.68
C SER A 153 10.62 14.25 1.50
N LEU A 154 9.37 14.36 1.05
CA LEU A 154 8.37 15.25 1.63
C LEU A 154 7.03 14.50 1.72
N THR A 155 6.41 14.49 2.91
CA THR A 155 5.08 13.89 3.13
C THR A 155 4.22 14.80 3.98
N GLU A 156 3.01 15.06 3.53
CA GLU A 156 1.95 15.73 4.29
C GLU A 156 1.11 14.70 5.03
N PHE A 157 0.73 15.03 6.26
CA PHE A 157 -0.11 14.20 7.10
C PHE A 157 -1.29 15.00 7.63
N LYS A 158 -2.46 14.37 7.66
CA LYS A 158 -3.68 14.92 8.23
C LYS A 158 -4.34 13.88 9.12
N VAL A 159 -4.71 14.27 10.32
CA VAL A 159 -5.47 13.45 11.25
C VAL A 159 -6.90 13.28 10.72
N LEU A 160 -7.30 12.03 10.52
CA LEU A 160 -8.67 11.67 10.17
C LEU A 160 -9.50 11.35 11.43
N GLU A 161 -8.88 10.62 12.38
CA GLU A 161 -9.53 10.22 13.62
C GLU A 161 -8.48 9.94 14.69
N GLN A 162 -8.75 10.33 15.93
CA GLN A 162 -7.89 10.07 17.10
C GLN A 162 -8.56 9.13 18.09
N PHE A 163 -7.74 8.28 18.71
CA PHE A 163 -8.12 7.36 19.77
C PHE A 163 -7.09 7.43 20.90
N ARG A 164 -7.38 6.87 22.06
CA ARG A 164 -6.39 6.77 23.14
C ARG A 164 -5.18 5.94 22.69
N GLY A 165 -4.07 6.63 22.45
CA GLY A 165 -2.80 6.03 22.02
C GLY A 165 -2.72 5.61 20.54
N PHE A 166 -3.71 5.94 19.71
CA PHE A 166 -3.70 5.65 18.28
C PHE A 166 -4.24 6.82 17.45
N THR A 167 -3.77 6.92 16.22
CA THR A 167 -4.25 7.94 15.27
C THR A 167 -4.41 7.33 13.88
N LEU A 168 -5.54 7.60 13.25
CA LEU A 168 -5.77 7.34 11.84
C LEU A 168 -5.36 8.58 11.05
N LEU A 169 -4.46 8.42 10.09
CA LEU A 169 -3.88 9.50 9.31
C LEU A 169 -4.17 9.33 7.83
N GLN A 170 -4.49 10.41 7.16
CA GLN A 170 -4.26 10.56 5.72
C GLN A 170 -2.79 10.93 5.50
N CYS A 171 -2.14 10.29 4.54
CA CYS A 171 -0.75 10.51 4.21
C CYS A 171 -0.65 10.85 2.72
N ARG A 172 -0.06 12.00 2.38
CA ARG A 172 0.15 12.45 1.00
C ARG A 172 1.64 12.60 0.74
N PRO A 173 2.31 11.56 0.18
CA PRO A 173 3.72 11.67 -0.19
C PRO A 173 3.86 12.53 -1.46
N LEU A 174 4.54 13.66 -1.35
CA LEU A 174 4.83 14.58 -2.47
C LEU A 174 6.08 14.19 -3.25
N THR A 175 6.83 13.22 -2.76
CA THR A 175 7.94 12.54 -3.42
C THR A 175 7.70 11.04 -3.39
N ASP A 176 8.55 10.25 -4.06
CA ASP A 176 8.38 8.80 -4.13
C ASP A 176 9.69 8.08 -3.74
N ARG A 177 9.79 7.70 -2.46
CA ARG A 177 10.94 6.97 -1.91
C ARG A 177 10.46 5.67 -1.28
N THR A 178 11.28 4.64 -1.37
CA THR A 178 11.01 3.36 -0.71
C THR A 178 10.72 3.57 0.78
N HIS A 179 9.63 2.98 1.28
CA HIS A 179 9.16 3.06 2.66
C HIS A 179 8.93 4.50 3.20
N GLN A 180 8.78 5.51 2.33
CA GLN A 180 8.77 6.92 2.71
C GLN A 180 7.82 7.25 3.85
N ILE A 181 6.52 6.90 3.74
CA ILE A 181 5.52 7.17 4.77
C ILE A 181 5.91 6.53 6.10
N ARG A 182 6.37 5.27 6.07
CA ARG A 182 6.74 4.48 7.25
C ARG A 182 7.93 5.08 8.00
N VAL A 183 8.96 5.51 7.24
CA VAL A 183 10.17 6.16 7.79
C VAL A 183 9.84 7.53 8.37
N HIS A 184 9.06 8.34 7.65
CA HIS A 184 8.65 9.67 8.10
C HIS A 184 7.80 9.59 9.38
N LEU A 185 6.80 8.71 9.43
CA LEU A 185 5.98 8.52 10.63
C LEU A 185 6.83 8.09 11.83
N ARG A 186 7.75 7.12 11.63
CA ARG A 186 8.67 6.71 12.69
C ARG A 186 9.53 7.88 13.19
N SER A 187 10.00 8.76 12.30
CA SER A 187 10.88 9.87 12.68
C SER A 187 10.23 10.91 13.60
N VAL A 188 8.90 10.95 13.61
CA VAL A 188 8.11 11.83 14.48
C VAL A 188 7.40 11.06 15.60
N GLY A 189 7.85 9.84 15.93
CA GLY A 189 7.31 9.04 17.03
C GLY A 189 5.95 8.38 16.77
N LEU A 190 5.46 8.41 15.52
CA LEU A 190 4.21 7.78 15.11
C LEU A 190 4.54 6.44 14.43
N HIS A 191 4.35 5.33 15.14
CA HIS A 191 4.70 4.01 14.61
C HIS A 191 3.49 3.37 13.93
N VAL A 192 3.62 3.03 12.64
CA VAL A 192 2.55 2.34 11.90
C VAL A 192 2.25 1.00 12.58
N VAL A 193 1.00 0.74 12.90
CA VAL A 193 0.56 -0.51 13.52
C VAL A 193 0.94 -1.69 12.62
N GLY A 194 1.53 -2.74 13.21
CA GLY A 194 1.96 -3.94 12.50
C GLY A 194 3.29 -3.81 11.75
N ASP A 195 3.94 -2.64 11.75
CA ASP A 195 5.20 -2.40 11.04
C ASP A 195 6.43 -2.74 11.90
N ALA A 196 6.71 -4.02 12.04
CA ALA A 196 7.85 -4.47 12.86
C ALA A 196 9.21 -3.91 12.38
N ALA A 197 9.35 -3.63 11.08
CA ALA A 197 10.58 -3.08 10.51
C ALA A 197 10.86 -1.64 10.98
N TYR A 198 9.82 -0.90 11.36
CA TYR A 198 9.90 0.49 11.81
C TYR A 198 9.30 0.71 13.21
N ALA A 199 9.54 -0.27 14.10
CA ALA A 199 9.15 -0.25 15.52
C ALA A 199 7.64 -0.27 15.79
N GLY A 200 6.82 -0.58 14.80
CA GLY A 200 5.40 -0.86 14.97
C GLY A 200 5.17 -2.29 15.49
N SER A 201 4.08 -2.49 16.19
CA SER A 201 3.65 -3.81 16.68
C SER A 201 2.22 -4.11 16.25
N PRO A 202 1.84 -5.40 16.13
CA PRO A 202 0.46 -5.78 15.88
C PRO A 202 -0.48 -5.20 16.94
N LEU A 203 -1.73 -4.96 16.57
CA LEU A 203 -2.77 -4.55 17.49
C LEU A 203 -3.65 -5.74 17.87
N LEU A 204 -3.70 -6.05 19.17
CA LEU A 204 -4.50 -7.13 19.73
C LEU A 204 -5.76 -6.58 20.41
N LEU A 205 -6.85 -7.36 20.42
CA LEU A 205 -8.08 -6.98 21.10
C LEU A 205 -7.88 -6.87 22.62
N SER A 206 -7.03 -7.74 23.20
CA SER A 206 -6.66 -7.71 24.62
C SER A 206 -6.04 -6.38 25.06
N GLN A 207 -5.38 -5.66 24.15
CA GLN A 207 -4.80 -4.35 24.42
C GLN A 207 -5.86 -3.22 24.52
N LEU A 208 -7.03 -3.44 23.89
CA LEU A 208 -8.12 -2.46 23.87
C LEU A 208 -9.20 -2.76 24.91
N LYS A 209 -9.49 -4.04 25.13
CA LYS A 209 -10.58 -4.50 25.98
C LYS A 209 -10.04 -5.26 27.19
N SER A 210 -9.99 -4.63 28.35
CA SER A 210 -9.46 -5.22 29.60
C SER A 210 -10.16 -6.49 30.05
N SER A 211 -11.45 -6.65 29.70
CA SER A 211 -12.24 -7.84 30.02
C SER A 211 -12.06 -8.98 28.99
N TYR A 212 -11.30 -8.77 27.92
CA TYR A 212 -11.05 -9.82 26.94
C TYR A 212 -10.17 -10.92 27.53
N ARG A 213 -10.56 -12.16 27.27
CA ARG A 213 -9.78 -13.34 27.66
C ARG A 213 -9.48 -14.15 26.39
N PRO A 214 -8.21 -14.26 25.99
CA PRO A 214 -7.82 -15.14 24.91
C PRO A 214 -8.25 -16.59 25.16
N LYS A 215 -8.51 -17.34 24.12
CA LYS A 215 -8.77 -18.76 24.25
C LYS A 215 -7.54 -19.47 24.81
N TRP A 216 -7.78 -20.40 25.73
CA TRP A 216 -6.74 -21.23 26.30
C TRP A 216 -6.00 -22.00 25.19
N LYS A 217 -4.67 -21.92 25.18
CA LYS A 217 -3.76 -22.58 24.22
C LYS A 217 -3.73 -22.06 22.78
N GLU A 218 -4.50 -21.04 22.41
CA GLU A 218 -4.40 -20.42 21.09
C GLU A 218 -3.76 -19.03 21.20
N PRO A 219 -2.77 -18.70 20.37
CA PRO A 219 -2.27 -17.33 20.31
C PRO A 219 -3.40 -16.39 19.84
N GLU A 220 -3.50 -15.23 20.48
CA GLU A 220 -4.48 -14.23 20.08
C GLU A 220 -4.20 -13.75 18.66
N ARG A 221 -5.21 -13.80 17.79
CA ARG A 221 -5.11 -13.26 16.45
C ARG A 221 -5.17 -11.73 16.48
N PRO A 222 -4.20 -11.03 15.91
CA PRO A 222 -4.24 -9.57 15.89
C PRO A 222 -5.44 -9.04 15.10
N LEU A 223 -6.01 -7.93 15.58
CA LEU A 223 -6.97 -7.13 14.81
C LEU A 223 -6.30 -6.54 13.56
N MET A 224 -5.04 -6.13 13.70
CA MET A 224 -4.17 -5.65 12.63
C MET A 224 -2.79 -6.29 12.82
N GLY A 225 -2.49 -7.30 12.00
CA GLY A 225 -1.28 -8.12 12.08
C GLY A 225 -0.24 -7.83 11.01
N ARG A 226 -0.50 -6.87 10.12
CA ARG A 226 0.39 -6.39 9.07
C ARG A 226 0.55 -4.87 9.14
N VAL A 227 1.41 -4.31 8.31
CA VAL A 227 1.56 -2.86 8.17
C VAL A 227 0.19 -2.23 7.86
N ALA A 228 -0.31 -1.40 8.77
CA ALA A 228 -1.58 -0.69 8.66
C ALA A 228 -1.44 0.51 7.73
N LEU A 229 -1.08 0.25 6.47
CA LEU A 229 -0.92 1.23 5.41
C LEU A 229 -1.67 0.77 4.16
N HIS A 230 -2.47 1.66 3.58
CA HIS A 230 -3.31 1.37 2.44
C HIS A 230 -3.30 2.55 1.45
N ALA A 231 -2.99 2.28 0.19
CA ALA A 231 -3.06 3.25 -0.91
C ALA A 231 -4.52 3.44 -1.31
N GLU A 232 -5.16 4.42 -0.69
CA GLU A 232 -6.60 4.67 -0.82
C GLU A 232 -6.97 5.28 -2.17
N ASN A 233 -6.23 6.33 -2.59
CA ASN A 233 -6.53 7.05 -3.82
C ASN A 233 -5.25 7.34 -4.62
N LEU A 234 -5.41 7.29 -5.94
CA LEU A 234 -4.41 7.73 -6.91
C LEU A 234 -5.09 8.57 -7.98
N THR A 235 -4.63 9.80 -8.18
CA THR A 235 -5.10 10.65 -9.29
C THR A 235 -3.95 10.89 -10.28
N VAL A 236 -4.21 10.60 -11.54
CA VAL A 236 -3.30 10.83 -12.67
C VAL A 236 -4.04 11.56 -13.79
N THR A 237 -3.30 12.23 -14.67
CA THR A 237 -3.86 12.68 -15.94
C THR A 237 -3.94 11.49 -16.89
N HIS A 238 -5.14 11.18 -17.38
CA HIS A 238 -5.37 10.06 -18.30
C HIS A 238 -4.66 10.29 -19.64
N PRO A 239 -3.85 9.33 -20.13
CA PRO A 239 -2.95 9.55 -21.27
C PRO A 239 -3.66 9.82 -22.60
N ALA A 240 -4.87 9.32 -22.80
CA ALA A 240 -5.62 9.56 -24.05
C ALA A 240 -6.53 10.78 -23.97
N SER A 241 -7.22 11.01 -22.86
CA SER A 241 -8.19 12.12 -22.73
C SER A 241 -7.59 13.42 -22.22
N GLY A 242 -6.42 13.37 -21.58
CA GLY A 242 -5.82 14.52 -20.88
C GLY A 242 -6.59 14.95 -19.62
N GLN A 243 -7.64 14.24 -19.22
CA GLN A 243 -8.46 14.59 -18.07
C GLN A 243 -7.94 13.92 -16.79
N PRO A 244 -8.18 14.51 -15.60
CA PRO A 244 -7.89 13.85 -14.34
C PRO A 244 -8.69 12.54 -14.19
N LEU A 245 -8.00 11.46 -13.85
CA LEU A 245 -8.57 10.18 -13.50
C LEU A 245 -8.23 9.86 -12.04
N THR A 246 -9.26 9.79 -11.19
CA THR A 246 -9.11 9.40 -9.79
C THR A 246 -9.53 7.96 -9.60
N LEU A 247 -8.62 7.16 -9.09
CA LEU A 247 -8.77 5.73 -8.79
C LEU A 247 -8.85 5.56 -7.28
N ALA A 248 -9.76 4.72 -6.80
CA ALA A 248 -9.96 4.47 -5.37
C ALA A 248 -10.03 2.98 -5.07
N ALA A 249 -9.46 2.58 -3.94
CA ALA A 249 -9.63 1.25 -3.35
C ALA A 249 -10.30 1.37 -1.98
N GLU A 250 -11.25 0.47 -1.70
CA GLU A 250 -11.92 0.43 -0.40
C GLU A 250 -10.96 0.04 0.72
N TRP A 251 -11.15 0.62 1.89
CA TRP A 251 -10.36 0.22 3.06
C TRP A 251 -10.52 -1.27 3.35
N PRO A 252 -9.42 -2.01 3.53
CA PRO A 252 -9.48 -3.45 3.74
C PRO A 252 -10.26 -3.80 4.99
N LYS A 253 -10.95 -4.94 4.96
CA LYS A 253 -11.82 -5.42 6.03
C LYS A 253 -11.15 -5.37 7.42
N GLU A 254 -9.89 -5.77 7.49
CA GLU A 254 -9.13 -5.77 8.75
C GLU A 254 -8.93 -4.36 9.31
N LEU A 255 -8.68 -3.34 8.47
CA LEU A 255 -8.59 -1.95 8.92
C LEU A 255 -9.94 -1.45 9.41
N ARG A 256 -11.02 -1.69 8.65
CA ARG A 256 -12.40 -1.31 9.05
C ARG A 256 -12.81 -1.95 10.38
N VAL A 257 -12.50 -3.23 10.58
CA VAL A 257 -12.78 -3.95 11.84
C VAL A 257 -11.94 -3.38 12.98
N THR A 258 -10.66 -3.12 12.75
CA THR A 258 -9.76 -2.51 13.75
C THR A 258 -10.29 -1.15 14.22
N LEU A 259 -10.68 -0.28 13.29
CA LEU A 259 -11.27 1.02 13.63
C LEU A 259 -12.58 0.90 14.40
N LYS A 260 -13.44 -0.06 14.06
CA LYS A 260 -14.65 -0.35 14.84
C LYS A 260 -14.30 -0.65 16.31
N TYR A 261 -13.31 -1.49 16.56
CA TYR A 261 -12.89 -1.82 17.93
C TYR A 261 -12.20 -0.63 18.64
N LEU A 262 -11.41 0.16 17.93
CA LEU A 262 -10.82 1.38 18.48
C LEU A 262 -11.90 2.37 18.91
N ARG A 263 -12.92 2.62 18.10
CA ARG A 263 -14.08 3.48 18.45
C ARG A 263 -14.83 2.96 19.66
N MET A 264 -14.95 1.64 19.80
CA MET A 264 -15.69 1.00 20.88
C MET A 264 -14.94 1.03 22.22
N PHE A 265 -13.60 0.88 22.21
CA PHE A 265 -12.82 0.66 23.43
C PHE A 265 -11.75 1.71 23.71
N SER A 266 -11.41 2.55 22.75
CA SER A 266 -10.36 3.56 22.82
C SER A 266 -10.79 4.92 22.29
N GLY A 267 -12.09 5.20 22.18
CA GLY A 267 -12.60 6.52 21.83
C GLY A 267 -12.13 7.58 22.82
N LEU A 268 -11.87 8.81 22.34
CA LEU A 268 -11.54 9.99 23.16
C LEU A 268 -12.80 10.57 23.78
#